data_776152a9bdafc801a863e718205c98fd
#
_entry.id   776152a9bdafc801a863e718205c98fd
#
_cell.length_a   1.000
_cell.length_b   1.000
_cell.length_c   1.000
_cell.angle_alpha   90.00
_cell.angle_beta   90.00
_cell.angle_gamma   90.00
#
_symmetry.space_group_name_H-M   'P 1'
#
loop_
_entity.id
_entity.type
_entity.pdbx_description
1 polymer ?
#
loop_
_entity_poly.entity_id
_entity_poly.type
_entity_poly.pdbx_seq_one_letter_code
_entity_poly.pdbx_strand_id
1 'polypeptide(L)'
;MTSIEIGGGTLVQPGWINLDSRNGHGDWARMAQDTPWPTGDNTVDAIRASHVMEHIPAGQDRIDVMNEAHRVLRPGGVFEVIVPILNNPLTWHAIADPTHVSFWVLESFHYFDGHFAANADYGIRLWNTLELEVRGGFECHWKGTPR
;
A
#
# COMPACT_ATOMS: atom_id res chain seq x y z
N MET A 1 10.17 -17.89 -3.56
CA MET A 1 9.28 -16.92 -2.88
C MET A 1 9.57 -15.56 -3.49
N THR A 2 8.58 -14.91 -4.09
CA THR A 2 8.74 -13.58 -4.72
C THR A 2 8.07 -12.54 -3.83
N SER A 3 8.82 -11.53 -3.39
CA SER A 3 8.30 -10.47 -2.52
C SER A 3 8.69 -9.10 -3.07
N ILE A 4 7.82 -8.10 -2.87
CA ILE A 4 7.99 -6.75 -3.40
C ILE A 4 7.97 -5.75 -2.24
N GLU A 5 8.98 -4.89 -2.18
CA GLU A 5 8.98 -3.68 -1.35
C GLU A 5 8.64 -2.48 -2.24
N ILE A 6 7.56 -1.77 -1.92
CA ILE A 6 7.20 -0.53 -2.62
C ILE A 6 7.90 0.63 -1.92
N GLY A 7 8.67 1.42 -2.68
CA GLY A 7 9.36 2.60 -2.17
C GLY A 7 10.43 2.30 -1.11
N GLY A 8 11.08 1.13 -1.19
CA GLY A 8 12.05 0.68 -0.17
C GLY A 8 13.32 1.52 -0.07
N GLY A 9 13.61 2.37 -1.05
CA GLY A 9 14.83 3.18 -1.06
C GLY A 9 16.07 2.31 -0.92
N THR A 10 16.88 2.61 0.10
CA THR A 10 18.09 1.82 0.46
C THR A 10 17.83 0.76 1.54
N LEU A 11 16.61 0.69 2.07
CA LEU A 11 16.26 -0.17 3.21
C LEU A 11 15.44 -1.40 2.82
N VAL A 12 15.55 -1.81 1.56
CA VAL A 12 14.88 -3.01 1.04
C VAL A 12 15.36 -4.26 1.78
N GLN A 13 14.45 -5.16 2.06
CA GLN A 13 14.81 -6.45 2.66
C GLN A 13 15.61 -7.30 1.67
N PRO A 14 16.65 -8.02 2.11
CA PRO A 14 17.44 -8.87 1.23
C PRO A 14 16.58 -9.88 0.46
N GLY A 15 16.73 -9.92 -0.86
CA GLY A 15 15.99 -10.82 -1.75
C GLY A 15 14.59 -10.36 -2.13
N TRP A 16 14.16 -9.16 -1.69
CA TRP A 16 12.93 -8.55 -2.16
C TRP A 16 13.19 -7.69 -3.39
N ILE A 17 12.22 -7.66 -4.30
CA ILE A 17 12.21 -6.76 -5.46
C ILE A 17 11.84 -5.36 -4.97
N ASN A 18 12.67 -4.37 -5.23
CA ASN A 18 12.36 -2.98 -4.91
C ASN A 18 11.64 -2.29 -6.07
N LEU A 19 10.39 -1.90 -5.87
CA LEU A 19 9.64 -1.02 -6.77
C LEU A 19 9.78 0.41 -6.26
N ASP A 20 10.70 1.18 -6.85
CA ASP A 20 11.00 2.55 -6.42
C ASP A 20 11.31 3.43 -7.63
N SER A 21 10.66 4.60 -7.72
CA SER A 21 10.86 5.55 -8.82
C SER A 21 12.17 6.34 -8.71
N ARG A 22 12.82 6.34 -7.55
CA ARG A 22 14.07 7.09 -7.36
C ARG A 22 15.23 6.43 -8.08
N ASN A 23 16.01 7.26 -8.79
CA ASN A 23 17.15 6.80 -9.58
C ASN A 23 18.13 5.99 -8.74
N GLY A 24 18.44 4.77 -9.21
CA GLY A 24 19.44 3.89 -8.62
C GLY A 24 18.97 3.09 -7.39
N HIS A 25 17.70 3.18 -7.01
CA HIS A 25 17.16 2.44 -5.87
C HIS A 25 16.27 1.25 -6.27
N GLY A 26 15.53 1.36 -7.39
CA GLY A 26 14.54 0.35 -7.76
C GLY A 26 15.07 -0.73 -8.70
N ASP A 27 14.78 -2.00 -8.40
CA ASP A 27 14.85 -3.08 -9.40
C ASP A 27 13.83 -2.81 -10.52
N TRP A 28 12.66 -2.29 -10.13
CA TRP A 28 11.66 -1.74 -11.02
C TRP A 28 11.59 -0.22 -10.83
N ALA A 29 12.32 0.51 -11.67
CA ALA A 29 12.44 1.97 -11.62
C ALA A 29 11.17 2.66 -12.16
N ARG A 30 10.10 2.67 -11.37
CA ARG A 30 8.81 3.27 -11.71
C ARG A 30 8.03 3.73 -10.47
N MET A 31 7.02 4.57 -10.70
CA MET A 31 6.05 4.90 -9.66
C MET A 31 5.15 3.68 -9.38
N ALA A 32 4.67 3.55 -8.15
CA ALA A 32 3.82 2.42 -7.78
C ALA A 32 2.47 2.41 -8.53
N GLN A 33 1.94 3.59 -8.87
CA GLN A 33 0.71 3.75 -9.65
C GLN A 33 0.90 3.53 -11.17
N ASP A 34 2.14 3.40 -11.65
CA ASP A 34 2.42 3.05 -13.06
C ASP A 34 2.16 1.55 -13.28
N THR A 35 0.92 1.19 -13.43
CA THR A 35 0.47 -0.20 -13.61
C THR A 35 0.33 -0.55 -15.10
N PRO A 36 0.42 -1.84 -15.49
CA PRO A 36 0.71 -3.00 -14.65
C PRO A 36 2.18 -3.12 -14.24
N TRP A 37 2.44 -3.70 -13.07
CA TRP A 37 3.79 -4.04 -12.65
C TRP A 37 4.37 -5.19 -13.49
N PRO A 38 5.69 -5.27 -13.68
CA PRO A 38 6.32 -6.23 -14.60
C PRO A 38 6.33 -7.66 -14.03
N THR A 39 5.20 -8.13 -13.57
CA THR A 39 4.98 -9.49 -13.05
C THR A 39 3.55 -9.96 -13.36
N GLY A 40 3.38 -11.27 -13.42
CA GLY A 40 2.08 -11.91 -13.74
C GLY A 40 1.10 -11.90 -12.55
N ASP A 41 -0.15 -12.27 -12.86
CA ASP A 41 -1.18 -12.46 -11.85
C ASP A 41 -0.82 -13.62 -10.92
N ASN A 42 -1.09 -13.46 -9.62
CA ASN A 42 -0.93 -14.52 -8.61
C ASN A 42 0.50 -15.08 -8.51
N THR A 43 1.53 -14.25 -8.72
CA THR A 43 2.94 -14.69 -8.73
C THR A 43 3.72 -14.23 -7.50
N VAL A 44 3.17 -13.30 -6.72
CA VAL A 44 3.84 -12.65 -5.58
C VAL A 44 3.36 -13.22 -4.25
N ASP A 45 4.27 -13.51 -3.34
CA ASP A 45 3.97 -14.07 -2.02
C ASP A 45 3.68 -12.99 -0.97
N ALA A 46 4.41 -11.88 -1.02
CA ALA A 46 4.26 -10.78 -0.09
C ALA A 46 4.59 -9.42 -0.73
N ILE A 47 3.87 -8.39 -0.29
CA ILE A 47 4.14 -7.00 -0.66
C ILE A 47 4.20 -6.17 0.62
N ARG A 48 5.07 -5.18 0.65
CA ARG A 48 5.15 -4.20 1.73
C ARG A 48 5.26 -2.80 1.17
N ALA A 49 4.52 -1.87 1.78
CA ALA A 49 4.63 -0.43 1.54
C ALA A 49 4.71 0.27 2.90
N SER A 50 5.90 0.72 3.27
CA SER A 50 6.14 1.40 4.54
C SER A 50 6.48 2.85 4.29
N HIS A 51 5.60 3.76 4.72
CA HIS A 51 5.72 5.21 4.51
C HIS A 51 5.87 5.58 3.02
N VAL A 52 4.97 5.04 2.19
CA VAL A 52 4.92 5.27 0.75
C VAL A 52 3.53 5.68 0.29
N MET A 53 2.48 5.04 0.83
CA MET A 53 1.12 5.26 0.34
C MET A 53 0.61 6.69 0.57
N GLU A 54 1.17 7.43 1.51
CA GLU A 54 0.92 8.85 1.75
C GLU A 54 1.51 9.77 0.67
N HIS A 55 2.49 9.27 -0.10
CA HIS A 55 3.08 9.97 -1.24
C HIS A 55 2.38 9.67 -2.58
N ILE A 56 1.41 8.75 -2.57
CA ILE A 56 0.60 8.42 -3.75
C ILE A 56 -0.67 9.29 -3.72
N PRO A 57 -1.01 9.98 -4.82
CA PRO A 57 -2.22 10.80 -4.86
C PRO A 57 -3.47 10.02 -4.46
N ALA A 58 -4.38 10.69 -3.75
CA ALA A 58 -5.68 10.12 -3.43
C ALA A 58 -6.54 9.91 -4.69
N GLY A 59 -7.56 9.06 -4.61
CA GLY A 59 -8.44 8.74 -5.72
C GLY A 59 -7.92 7.56 -6.54
N GLN A 60 -7.92 7.68 -7.88
CA GLN A 60 -7.65 6.54 -8.77
C GLN A 60 -6.25 5.95 -8.57
N ASP A 61 -5.22 6.78 -8.39
CA ASP A 61 -3.84 6.29 -8.20
C ASP A 61 -3.72 5.36 -7.00
N ARG A 62 -4.36 5.72 -5.86
CA ARG A 62 -4.41 4.87 -4.67
C ARG A 62 -5.15 3.57 -4.94
N ILE A 63 -6.28 3.64 -5.64
CA ILE A 63 -7.08 2.46 -6.02
C ILE A 63 -6.26 1.55 -6.94
N ASP A 64 -5.56 2.11 -7.92
CA ASP A 64 -4.77 1.36 -8.88
C ASP A 64 -3.63 0.59 -8.20
N VAL A 65 -2.93 1.19 -7.24
CA VAL A 65 -1.90 0.49 -6.46
C VAL A 65 -2.49 -0.66 -5.64
N MET A 66 -3.61 -0.43 -4.95
CA MET A 66 -4.26 -1.48 -4.17
C MET A 66 -4.78 -2.62 -5.05
N ASN A 67 -5.37 -2.28 -6.20
CA ASN A 67 -5.87 -3.28 -7.15
C ASN A 67 -4.73 -4.05 -7.83
N GLU A 68 -3.62 -3.40 -8.12
CA GLU A 68 -2.46 -4.03 -8.72
C GLU A 68 -1.78 -4.98 -7.74
N ALA A 69 -1.60 -4.56 -6.49
CA ALA A 69 -1.13 -5.43 -5.41
C ALA A 69 -2.03 -6.67 -5.28
N HIS A 70 -3.36 -6.48 -5.36
CA HIS A 70 -4.33 -7.58 -5.34
C HIS A 70 -4.15 -8.52 -6.55
N ARG A 71 -3.89 -7.98 -7.75
CA ARG A 71 -3.72 -8.78 -8.97
C ARG A 71 -2.51 -9.69 -8.90
N VAL A 72 -1.38 -9.15 -8.45
CA VAL A 72 -0.10 -9.88 -8.46
C VAL A 72 0.06 -10.85 -7.31
N LEU A 73 -0.59 -10.59 -6.16
CA LEU A 73 -0.54 -11.49 -5.02
C LEU A 73 -1.26 -12.80 -5.31
N ARG A 74 -0.59 -13.91 -4.98
CA ARG A 74 -1.24 -15.22 -5.02
C ARG A 74 -2.30 -15.36 -3.92
N PRO A 75 -3.24 -16.28 -4.05
CA PRO A 75 -4.16 -16.61 -2.96
C PRO A 75 -3.39 -16.90 -1.66
N GLY A 76 -3.77 -16.20 -0.58
CA GLY A 76 -3.07 -16.26 0.71
C GLY A 76 -1.77 -15.45 0.80
N GLY A 77 -1.36 -14.77 -0.27
CA GLY A 77 -0.30 -13.75 -0.22
C GLY A 77 -0.74 -12.54 0.61
N VAL A 78 0.20 -11.80 1.17
CA VAL A 78 -0.08 -10.71 2.11
C VAL A 78 0.47 -9.38 1.60
N PHE A 79 -0.35 -8.33 1.68
CA PHE A 79 0.08 -6.95 1.53
C PHE A 79 0.08 -6.26 2.89
N GLU A 80 1.24 -5.74 3.29
CA GLU A 80 1.42 -4.90 4.48
C GLU A 80 1.55 -3.45 4.08
N VAL A 81 0.74 -2.58 4.70
CA VAL A 81 0.80 -1.13 4.53
C VAL A 81 1.01 -0.47 5.88
N ILE A 82 2.02 0.41 5.96
CA ILE A 82 2.29 1.25 7.12
C ILE A 82 2.22 2.70 6.67
N VAL A 83 1.31 3.49 7.26
CA VAL A 83 1.10 4.90 6.92
C VAL A 83 0.86 5.75 8.17
N PRO A 84 1.28 7.02 8.17
CA PRO A 84 0.85 7.95 9.21
C PRO A 84 -0.64 8.27 9.08
N ILE A 85 -1.34 8.46 10.20
CA ILE A 85 -2.79 8.67 10.23
C ILE A 85 -3.22 9.98 10.88
N LEU A 86 -4.44 10.44 10.52
CA LEU A 86 -5.00 11.73 10.98
C LEU A 86 -5.88 11.64 12.22
N ASN A 87 -6.20 10.48 12.74
CA ASN A 87 -7.26 10.30 13.74
C ASN A 87 -6.78 10.27 15.20
N ASN A 88 -5.75 11.02 15.55
CA ASN A 88 -5.23 11.10 16.92
C ASN A 88 -4.51 12.44 17.19
N PRO A 89 -4.11 12.73 18.43
CA PRO A 89 -3.41 13.98 18.77
C PRO A 89 -2.05 14.18 18.07
N LEU A 90 -1.46 13.12 17.52
CA LEU A 90 -0.17 13.16 16.82
C LEU A 90 -0.34 13.26 15.29
N THR A 91 -1.46 13.75 14.82
CA THR A 91 -1.80 13.95 13.38
C THR A 91 -0.75 14.73 12.59
N TRP A 92 0.06 15.55 13.26
CA TRP A 92 1.11 16.33 12.62
C TRP A 92 2.12 15.47 11.85
N HIS A 93 2.34 14.21 12.24
CA HIS A 93 3.18 13.27 11.50
C HIS A 93 2.67 13.02 10.08
N ALA A 94 1.35 13.06 9.89
CA ALA A 94 0.75 12.86 8.57
C ALA A 94 0.77 14.13 7.71
N ILE A 95 0.72 15.32 8.30
CA ILE A 95 0.52 16.58 7.57
C ILE A 95 1.75 17.50 7.51
N ALA A 96 2.76 17.28 8.35
CA ALA A 96 3.92 18.16 8.41
C ALA A 96 4.90 17.99 7.25
N ASP A 97 4.95 16.80 6.67
CA ASP A 97 5.80 16.54 5.51
C ASP A 97 5.15 17.13 4.24
N PRO A 98 5.80 18.08 3.55
CA PRO A 98 5.24 18.72 2.37
C PRO A 98 5.11 17.77 1.15
N THR A 99 5.69 16.59 1.21
CA THR A 99 5.62 15.57 0.17
C THR A 99 4.46 14.59 0.35
N HIS A 100 3.75 14.65 1.47
CA HIS A 100 2.53 13.88 1.68
C HIS A 100 1.38 14.50 0.88
N VAL A 101 0.88 13.78 -0.08
CA VAL A 101 -0.19 14.21 -1.01
C VAL A 101 -1.51 13.52 -0.76
N SER A 102 -1.53 12.50 0.08
CA SER A 102 -2.75 11.81 0.50
C SER A 102 -2.73 11.48 1.98
N PHE A 103 -3.90 11.51 2.59
CA PHE A 103 -4.05 11.33 4.03
C PHE A 103 -4.90 10.11 4.33
N TRP A 104 -4.56 9.42 5.42
CA TRP A 104 -5.17 8.17 5.82
C TRP A 104 -5.77 8.27 7.22
N VAL A 105 -6.89 7.60 7.39
CA VAL A 105 -7.52 7.27 8.68
C VAL A 105 -7.78 5.77 8.69
N LEU A 106 -8.11 5.18 9.84
CA LEU A 106 -8.41 3.74 9.91
C LEU A 106 -9.53 3.35 8.95
N GLU A 107 -10.56 4.21 8.86
CA GLU A 107 -11.70 4.02 7.98
C GLU A 107 -11.35 4.00 6.49
N SER A 108 -10.18 4.54 6.10
CA SER A 108 -9.71 4.48 4.71
C SER A 108 -9.54 3.03 4.23
N PHE A 109 -9.15 2.12 5.13
CA PHE A 109 -8.97 0.70 4.79
C PHE A 109 -10.30 -0.04 4.64
N HIS A 110 -11.38 0.42 5.28
CA HIS A 110 -12.71 -0.16 5.14
C HIS A 110 -13.33 -0.01 3.74
N TYR A 111 -12.78 0.88 2.92
CA TYR A 111 -13.12 0.92 1.49
C TYR A 111 -12.58 -0.30 0.73
N PHE A 112 -11.56 -0.94 1.24
CA PHE A 112 -10.92 -2.10 0.58
C PHE A 112 -11.39 -3.44 1.14
N ASP A 113 -12.09 -3.50 2.25
CA ASP A 113 -12.56 -4.75 2.87
C ASP A 113 -14.07 -5.05 2.64
N GLY A 114 -14.76 -4.17 1.94
CA GLY A 114 -16.18 -4.33 1.63
C GLY A 114 -17.12 -3.77 2.70
N HIS A 115 -16.63 -3.05 3.68
CA HIS A 115 -17.44 -2.41 4.71
C HIS A 115 -18.38 -1.33 4.12
N PHE A 116 -17.90 -0.60 3.11
CA PHE A 116 -18.70 0.42 2.42
C PHE A 116 -19.18 -0.08 1.06
N ALA A 117 -20.48 0.04 0.78
CA ALA A 117 -21.09 -0.41 -0.47
C ALA A 117 -20.55 0.29 -1.73
N ALA A 118 -20.02 1.51 -1.59
CA ALA A 118 -19.45 2.30 -2.68
C ALA A 118 -18.20 1.67 -3.33
N ASN A 119 -17.62 0.63 -2.75
CA ASN A 119 -16.44 -0.06 -3.27
C ASN A 119 -16.64 -0.53 -4.71
N ALA A 120 -17.83 -1.06 -5.02
CA ALA A 120 -18.16 -1.58 -6.35
C ALA A 120 -18.16 -0.47 -7.41
N ASP A 121 -18.67 0.71 -7.05
CA ASP A 121 -18.77 1.86 -7.97
C ASP A 121 -17.38 2.43 -8.32
N TYR A 122 -16.41 2.27 -7.40
CA TYR A 122 -15.04 2.73 -7.60
C TYR A 122 -14.12 1.69 -8.25
N GLY A 123 -14.62 0.49 -8.55
CA GLY A 123 -13.82 -0.59 -9.13
C GLY A 123 -12.76 -1.14 -8.17
N ILE A 124 -12.99 -1.02 -6.86
CA ILE A 124 -12.07 -1.52 -5.83
C ILE A 124 -12.16 -3.03 -5.71
N ARG A 125 -11.02 -3.71 -5.80
CA ARG A 125 -10.91 -5.14 -5.46
C ARG A 125 -10.89 -5.33 -3.95
N LEU A 126 -11.64 -6.32 -3.47
CA LEU A 126 -11.84 -6.53 -2.05
C LEU A 126 -10.73 -7.37 -1.42
N TRP A 127 -10.42 -7.01 -0.18
CA TRP A 127 -9.43 -7.66 0.66
C TRP A 127 -10.07 -8.29 1.89
N ASN A 128 -9.48 -9.36 2.40
CA ASN A 128 -9.72 -9.81 3.77
C ASN A 128 -8.69 -9.13 4.66
N THR A 129 -9.12 -8.21 5.51
CA THR A 129 -8.25 -7.56 6.48
C THR A 129 -7.82 -8.54 7.55
N LEU A 130 -6.52 -8.75 7.70
CA LEU A 130 -5.90 -9.64 8.70
C LEU A 130 -5.48 -8.87 9.94
N GLU A 131 -5.07 -7.61 9.77
CA GLU A 131 -4.60 -6.72 10.83
C GLU A 131 -4.97 -5.28 10.46
N LEU A 132 -5.45 -4.52 11.45
CA LEU A 132 -5.68 -3.09 11.33
C LEU A 132 -5.53 -2.47 12.72
N GLU A 133 -4.38 -1.86 12.99
CA GLU A 133 -4.09 -1.30 14.30
C GLU A 133 -3.27 -0.02 14.24
N VAL A 134 -3.35 0.79 15.29
CA VAL A 134 -2.50 1.97 15.46
C VAL A 134 -1.32 1.62 16.35
N ARG A 135 -0.11 1.91 15.88
CA ARG A 135 1.13 1.74 16.63
C ARG A 135 1.80 3.09 16.89
N GLY A 136 2.47 3.21 18.02
CA GLY A 136 3.15 4.45 18.41
C GLY A 136 2.22 5.67 18.52
N GLY A 137 0.91 5.50 18.39
CA GLY A 137 -0.09 6.56 18.42
C GLY A 137 -0.17 7.42 17.13
N PHE A 138 0.57 7.09 16.07
CA PHE A 138 0.59 7.90 14.84
C PHE A 138 0.67 7.10 13.54
N GLU A 139 0.96 5.82 13.58
CA GLU A 139 1.02 4.93 12.41
C GLU A 139 -0.14 3.95 12.42
N CYS A 140 -0.74 3.74 11.26
CA CYS A 140 -1.60 2.60 11.01
C CYS A 140 -0.78 1.48 10.38
N HIS A 141 -0.93 0.29 10.92
CA HIS A 141 -0.45 -0.96 10.35
C HIS A 141 -1.66 -1.75 9.86
N TRP A 142 -1.73 -1.95 8.55
CA TRP A 142 -2.75 -2.76 7.91
C TRP A 142 -2.11 -3.92 7.18
N LYS A 143 -2.72 -5.10 7.31
CA LYS A 143 -2.40 -6.27 6.49
C LYS A 143 -3.66 -6.83 5.88
N GLY A 144 -3.58 -7.18 4.62
CA GLY A 144 -4.68 -7.81 3.89
C GLY A 144 -4.20 -8.92 2.96
N THR A 145 -5.13 -9.84 2.65
CA THR A 145 -4.97 -10.84 1.60
C THR A 145 -6.07 -10.68 0.57
N PRO A 146 -5.81 -10.96 -0.72
CA PRO A 146 -6.84 -10.94 -1.76
C PRO A 146 -8.06 -11.80 -1.39
N ARG A 147 -9.27 -11.22 -1.62
CA ARG A 147 -10.55 -11.89 -1.32
C ARG A 147 -11.10 -12.61 -2.54
#